data_7e2566866dae6be41cb8d5b340cfa400
#
_entry.id   7e2566866dae6be41cb8d5b340cfa400
#
_cell.length_a   1.000
_cell.length_b   1.000
_cell.length_c   1.000
_cell.angle_alpha   90.00
_cell.angle_beta   90.00
_cell.angle_gamma   90.00
#
_symmetry.space_group_name_H-M   'P 1'
#
loop_
_entity.id
_entity.type
_entity.pdbx_description
1 polymer ?
#
loop_
_entity_poly.entity_id
_entity_poly.type
_entity_poly.pdbx_seq_one_letter_code
_entity_poly.pdbx_strand_id
1 'polypeptide(L)'
;MSEERHQQRQQRLKEQVDARVAAAQDERGIVIVFTGNGKGKTTAAFGTATRAVGHGQKVGVIQFIKGEWPNGERNLLEPHGVEFQVMATGFTWDTQNRETDTAACLAVWEHAKRMLADPSLNMVLLDEITYMVAYDYLPLEAVLDALKNRPVHQTVIVTGRGCHRDILELADTVSELRPVKHAFDAGIKAQIGIDY
;
A
#
# COMPACT_ATOMS: atom_id res chain seq x y z
N MET A 1 23.22 -3.13 -35.56
CA MET A 1 22.01 -3.94 -35.81
C MET A 1 21.34 -3.31 -37.00
N SER A 2 20.94 -4.07 -38.05
CA SER A 2 20.22 -3.48 -39.19
C SER A 2 18.83 -2.98 -38.76
N GLU A 3 18.37 -1.91 -39.35
CA GLU A 3 17.07 -1.29 -39.08
C GLU A 3 15.91 -2.27 -39.23
N GLU A 4 15.98 -3.15 -40.21
CA GLU A 4 15.00 -4.23 -40.44
C GLU A 4 14.92 -5.21 -39.25
N ARG A 5 16.04 -5.61 -38.64
CA ARG A 5 16.05 -6.48 -37.44
C ARG A 5 15.44 -5.78 -36.24
N HIS A 6 15.67 -4.47 -36.09
CA HIS A 6 15.07 -3.68 -35.04
C HIS A 6 13.53 -3.63 -35.21
N GLN A 7 13.06 -3.31 -36.42
CA GLN A 7 11.62 -3.26 -36.75
C GLN A 7 10.93 -4.61 -36.52
N GLN A 8 11.52 -5.71 -36.99
CA GLN A 8 10.97 -7.06 -36.75
C GLN A 8 10.87 -7.41 -35.27
N ARG A 9 11.87 -7.03 -34.46
CA ARG A 9 11.84 -7.23 -33.01
C ARG A 9 10.73 -6.41 -32.35
N GLN A 10 10.59 -5.16 -32.73
CA GLN A 10 9.52 -4.29 -32.19
C GLN A 10 8.14 -4.79 -32.57
N GLN A 11 7.95 -5.24 -33.81
CA GLN A 11 6.70 -5.80 -34.29
C GLN A 11 6.30 -7.06 -33.48
N ARG A 12 7.23 -8.00 -33.27
CA ARG A 12 6.97 -9.20 -32.47
C ARG A 12 6.62 -8.85 -31.01
N LEU A 13 7.34 -7.87 -30.42
CA LEU A 13 7.06 -7.41 -29.08
C LEU A 13 5.65 -6.81 -28.99
N LYS A 14 5.28 -5.97 -29.96
CA LYS A 14 3.94 -5.38 -30.05
C LYS A 14 2.86 -6.46 -30.12
N GLU A 15 3.01 -7.46 -31.02
CA GLU A 15 2.06 -8.56 -31.17
C GLU A 15 1.89 -9.36 -29.88
N GLN A 16 2.99 -9.63 -29.14
CA GLN A 16 2.94 -10.29 -27.85
C GLN A 16 2.21 -9.47 -26.78
N VAL A 17 2.46 -8.16 -26.74
CA VAL A 17 1.79 -7.25 -25.80
C VAL A 17 0.30 -7.14 -26.14
N ASP A 18 -0.05 -6.93 -27.41
CA ASP A 18 -1.43 -6.82 -27.86
C ASP A 18 -2.22 -8.12 -27.56
N ALA A 19 -1.62 -9.28 -27.76
CA ALA A 19 -2.24 -10.56 -27.43
C ALA A 19 -2.48 -10.73 -25.93
N ARG A 20 -1.52 -10.30 -25.08
CA ARG A 20 -1.69 -10.31 -23.61
C ARG A 20 -2.77 -9.34 -23.13
N VAL A 21 -2.82 -8.15 -23.72
CA VAL A 21 -3.88 -7.16 -23.43
C VAL A 21 -5.25 -7.71 -23.81
N ALA A 22 -5.38 -8.31 -24.99
CA ALA A 22 -6.63 -8.92 -25.46
C ALA A 22 -7.08 -10.10 -24.59
N ALA A 23 -6.16 -10.83 -23.97
CA ALA A 23 -6.45 -11.94 -23.07
C ALA A 23 -6.86 -11.50 -21.65
N ALA A 24 -6.56 -10.26 -21.26
CA ALA A 24 -6.91 -9.72 -19.95
C ALA A 24 -8.36 -9.22 -19.97
N GLN A 25 -9.28 -10.06 -19.46
CA GLN A 25 -10.74 -9.81 -19.52
C GLN A 25 -11.36 -9.48 -18.15
N ASP A 26 -10.65 -9.74 -17.04
CA ASP A 26 -11.20 -9.55 -15.71
C ASP A 26 -11.19 -8.07 -15.30
N GLU A 27 -12.38 -7.53 -15.02
CA GLU A 27 -12.57 -6.17 -14.51
C GLU A 27 -12.95 -6.24 -13.02
N ARG A 28 -11.95 -6.21 -12.14
CA ARG A 28 -12.14 -6.20 -10.69
C ARG A 28 -11.05 -5.37 -9.98
N GLY A 29 -11.34 -4.99 -8.75
CA GLY A 29 -10.32 -4.48 -7.86
C GLY A 29 -9.27 -5.55 -7.51
N ILE A 30 -8.06 -5.12 -7.24
CA ILE A 30 -6.92 -6.01 -6.95
C ILE A 30 -6.32 -5.71 -5.58
N VAL A 31 -5.63 -6.70 -5.00
CA VAL A 31 -4.79 -6.52 -3.83
C VAL A 31 -3.35 -6.32 -4.29
N ILE A 32 -2.76 -5.18 -3.93
CA ILE A 32 -1.38 -4.84 -4.24
C ILE A 32 -0.59 -4.81 -2.93
N VAL A 33 0.56 -5.48 -2.89
CA VAL A 33 1.47 -5.45 -1.75
C VAL A 33 2.79 -4.80 -2.14
N PHE A 34 3.18 -3.76 -1.40
CA PHE A 34 4.54 -3.21 -1.44
C PHE A 34 5.27 -3.60 -0.16
N THR A 35 6.27 -4.47 -0.26
CA THR A 35 7.01 -5.00 0.89
C THR A 35 8.53 -4.88 0.71
N GLY A 36 9.29 -5.46 1.62
CA GLY A 36 10.76 -5.43 1.61
C GLY A 36 11.37 -4.30 2.44
N ASN A 37 12.70 -4.34 2.58
CA ASN A 37 13.45 -3.43 3.46
C ASN A 37 13.86 -2.11 2.78
N GLY A 38 13.68 -1.99 1.47
CA GLY A 38 13.99 -0.79 0.70
C GLY A 38 13.00 0.36 0.95
N LYS A 39 13.49 1.59 0.71
CA LYS A 39 12.68 2.81 0.73
C LYS A 39 11.73 2.85 -0.46
N GLY A 40 10.53 3.43 -0.27
CA GLY A 40 9.60 3.74 -1.34
C GLY A 40 8.27 2.98 -1.30
N LYS A 41 8.03 2.07 -0.32
CA LYS A 41 6.75 1.34 -0.17
C LYS A 41 5.56 2.28 -0.05
N THR A 42 5.58 3.14 0.97
CA THR A 42 4.57 4.17 1.20
C THR A 42 4.46 5.13 0.02
N THR A 43 5.60 5.59 -0.53
CA THR A 43 5.61 6.49 -1.70
C THR A 43 4.96 5.86 -2.93
N ALA A 44 5.21 4.58 -3.22
CA ALA A 44 4.57 3.85 -4.32
C ALA A 44 3.06 3.72 -4.10
N ALA A 45 2.66 3.41 -2.87
CA ALA A 45 1.26 3.30 -2.49
C ALA A 45 0.52 4.64 -2.65
N PHE A 46 1.07 5.72 -2.11
CA PHE A 46 0.48 7.05 -2.26
C PHE A 46 0.55 7.59 -3.68
N GLY A 47 1.56 7.24 -4.47
CA GLY A 47 1.60 7.53 -5.90
C GLY A 47 0.43 6.89 -6.65
N THR A 48 0.07 5.66 -6.27
CA THR A 48 -1.11 4.96 -6.82
C THR A 48 -2.41 5.62 -6.35
N ALA A 49 -2.52 5.97 -5.06
CA ALA A 49 -3.66 6.69 -4.51
C ALA A 49 -3.85 8.07 -5.18
N THR A 50 -2.78 8.83 -5.37
CA THR A 50 -2.81 10.12 -6.09
C THR A 50 -3.33 9.96 -7.52
N ARG A 51 -2.90 8.91 -8.21
CA ARG A 51 -3.41 8.58 -9.56
C ARG A 51 -4.90 8.28 -9.53
N ALA A 52 -5.39 7.49 -8.57
CA ALA A 52 -6.80 7.17 -8.42
C ALA A 52 -7.65 8.44 -8.16
N VAL A 53 -7.20 9.31 -7.24
CA VAL A 53 -7.84 10.61 -6.98
C VAL A 53 -7.86 11.49 -8.24
N GLY A 54 -6.76 11.53 -8.98
CA GLY A 54 -6.67 12.26 -10.25
C GLY A 54 -7.65 11.77 -11.32
N HIS A 55 -8.14 10.53 -11.21
CA HIS A 55 -9.22 9.97 -12.05
C HIS A 55 -10.61 10.07 -11.40
N GLY A 56 -10.76 10.83 -10.32
CA GLY A 56 -12.04 11.01 -9.63
C GLY A 56 -12.48 9.83 -8.78
N GLN A 57 -11.60 8.87 -8.51
CA GLN A 57 -11.89 7.72 -7.65
C GLN A 57 -11.84 8.12 -6.18
N LYS A 58 -12.71 7.52 -5.38
CA LYS A 58 -12.73 7.70 -3.93
C LYS A 58 -11.73 6.78 -3.25
N VAL A 59 -10.89 7.36 -2.39
CA VAL A 59 -9.78 6.67 -1.71
C VAL A 59 -9.92 6.86 -0.21
N GLY A 60 -9.74 5.77 0.56
CA GLY A 60 -9.56 5.79 2.00
C GLY A 60 -8.13 5.36 2.38
N VAL A 61 -7.58 5.95 3.41
CA VAL A 61 -6.21 5.68 3.89
C VAL A 61 -6.21 5.39 5.38
N ILE A 62 -5.60 4.28 5.75
CA ILE A 62 -5.30 3.90 7.14
C ILE A 62 -3.78 3.84 7.30
N GLN A 63 -3.24 4.55 8.30
CA GLN A 63 -1.81 4.55 8.63
C GLN A 63 -1.60 3.99 10.03
N PHE A 64 -0.89 2.87 10.15
CA PHE A 64 -0.73 2.15 11.42
C PHE A 64 0.47 2.59 12.24
N ILE A 65 1.46 3.29 11.68
CA ILE A 65 2.73 3.63 12.37
C ILE A 65 3.22 5.07 12.06
N LYS A 66 2.36 6.04 11.83
CA LYS A 66 2.84 7.40 11.46
C LYS A 66 2.96 8.36 12.64
N GLY A 67 2.23 8.14 13.72
CA GLY A 67 2.22 9.07 14.84
C GLY A 67 1.82 10.51 14.45
N GLU A 68 2.34 11.47 15.21
CA GLU A 68 2.05 12.91 15.01
C GLU A 68 2.99 13.60 13.99
N TRP A 69 3.77 12.84 13.23
CA TRP A 69 4.72 13.42 12.28
C TRP A 69 4.01 14.11 11.11
N PRO A 70 4.58 15.24 10.61
CA PRO A 70 4.06 15.88 9.41
C PRO A 70 3.94 14.86 8.26
N ASN A 71 2.82 14.90 7.55
CA ASN A 71 2.52 13.96 6.49
C ASN A 71 2.18 14.74 5.22
N GLY A 72 3.15 14.84 4.33
CA GLY A 72 3.01 15.59 3.08
C GLY A 72 1.91 15.04 2.18
N GLU A 73 1.76 13.73 2.12
CA GLU A 73 0.72 13.06 1.33
C GLU A 73 -0.69 13.36 1.87
N ARG A 74 -0.86 13.35 3.20
CA ARG A 74 -2.12 13.72 3.85
C ARG A 74 -2.48 15.18 3.56
N ASN A 75 -1.52 16.10 3.74
CA ASN A 75 -1.73 17.54 3.48
C ASN A 75 -2.18 17.78 2.03
N LEU A 76 -1.70 16.98 1.07
CA LEU A 76 -2.10 17.08 -0.32
C LEU A 76 -3.45 16.43 -0.59
N LEU A 77 -3.70 15.22 -0.09
CA LEU A 77 -4.82 14.39 -0.52
C LEU A 77 -6.11 14.60 0.28
N GLU A 78 -6.02 14.96 1.56
CA GLU A 78 -7.19 15.21 2.43
C GLU A 78 -8.10 16.34 1.89
N PRO A 79 -7.57 17.49 1.40
CA PRO A 79 -8.38 18.51 0.73
C PRO A 79 -9.06 18.04 -0.57
N HIS A 80 -8.58 16.93 -1.15
CA HIS A 80 -9.18 16.32 -2.35
C HIS A 80 -10.16 15.19 -2.02
N GLY A 81 -10.62 15.11 -0.76
CA GLY A 81 -11.66 14.19 -0.32
C GLY A 81 -11.18 12.79 0.06
N VAL A 82 -9.88 12.59 0.24
CA VAL A 82 -9.35 11.34 0.79
C VAL A 82 -9.57 11.29 2.30
N GLU A 83 -10.24 10.25 2.78
CA GLU A 83 -10.41 10.03 4.21
C GLU A 83 -9.16 9.39 4.80
N PHE A 84 -8.61 10.00 5.86
CA PHE A 84 -7.45 9.49 6.59
C PHE A 84 -7.83 9.07 8.00
N GLN A 85 -7.35 7.90 8.42
CA GLN A 85 -7.33 7.46 9.81
C GLN A 85 -5.90 7.07 10.17
N VAL A 86 -5.38 7.64 11.25
CA VAL A 86 -3.98 7.47 11.67
C VAL A 86 -3.96 6.94 13.09
N MET A 87 -3.15 5.90 13.34
CA MET A 87 -2.91 5.41 14.67
C MET A 87 -2.11 6.43 15.49
N ALA A 88 -2.73 6.96 16.55
CA ALA A 88 -2.22 8.13 17.28
C ALA A 88 -1.03 7.84 18.22
N THR A 89 -0.68 6.57 18.46
CA THR A 89 0.36 6.20 19.45
C THR A 89 1.79 6.34 18.93
N GLY A 90 2.00 6.70 17.66
CA GLY A 90 3.34 6.79 17.10
C GLY A 90 4.00 5.43 16.88
N PHE A 91 5.32 5.39 17.05
CA PHE A 91 6.08 4.15 16.88
C PHE A 91 5.93 3.24 18.11
N THR A 92 5.56 1.98 17.89
CA THR A 92 5.38 0.98 18.96
C THR A 92 6.64 0.70 19.78
N TRP A 93 7.82 0.97 19.22
CA TRP A 93 9.09 0.88 19.96
C TRP A 93 9.35 2.06 20.92
N ASP A 94 8.63 3.18 20.75
CA ASP A 94 8.73 4.34 21.66
C ASP A 94 7.81 4.19 22.87
N THR A 95 6.62 3.63 22.68
CA THR A 95 5.60 3.49 23.74
C THR A 95 5.98 2.44 24.76
N GLN A 96 6.67 1.36 24.37
CA GLN A 96 7.04 0.20 25.20
C GLN A 96 5.87 -0.39 26.02
N ASN A 97 4.63 -0.13 25.59
CA ASN A 97 3.41 -0.60 26.23
C ASN A 97 2.52 -1.34 25.21
N ARG A 98 2.68 -2.67 25.21
CA ARG A 98 1.97 -3.54 24.26
C ARG A 98 0.44 -3.43 24.34
N GLU A 99 -0.11 -3.25 25.54
CA GLU A 99 -1.57 -3.17 25.73
C GLU A 99 -2.12 -1.89 25.08
N THR A 100 -1.45 -0.76 25.31
CA THR A 100 -1.82 0.53 24.71
C THR A 100 -1.72 0.48 23.19
N ASP A 101 -0.63 -0.09 22.65
CA ASP A 101 -0.41 -0.23 21.21
C ASP A 101 -1.44 -1.15 20.58
N THR A 102 -1.75 -2.28 21.23
CA THR A 102 -2.77 -3.20 20.76
C THR A 102 -4.15 -2.54 20.73
N ALA A 103 -4.52 -1.81 21.77
CA ALA A 103 -5.79 -1.10 21.85
C ALA A 103 -5.90 -0.02 20.73
N ALA A 104 -4.84 0.77 20.52
CA ALA A 104 -4.79 1.76 19.46
C ALA A 104 -4.87 1.13 18.05
N CYS A 105 -4.15 0.02 17.85
CA CYS A 105 -4.19 -0.73 16.60
C CYS A 105 -5.60 -1.28 16.33
N LEU A 106 -6.26 -1.87 17.31
CA LEU A 106 -7.61 -2.39 17.18
C LEU A 106 -8.62 -1.27 16.89
N ALA A 107 -8.49 -0.11 17.52
CA ALA A 107 -9.35 1.04 17.25
C ALA A 107 -9.24 1.52 15.80
N VAL A 108 -8.03 1.64 15.28
CA VAL A 108 -7.77 2.01 13.87
C VAL A 108 -8.21 0.89 12.91
N TRP A 109 -8.08 -0.38 13.33
CA TRP A 109 -8.56 -1.51 12.55
C TRP A 109 -10.08 -1.52 12.35
N GLU A 110 -10.87 -1.03 13.33
CA GLU A 110 -12.31 -0.86 13.14
C GLU A 110 -12.63 0.13 12.00
N HIS A 111 -11.86 1.22 11.89
CA HIS A 111 -11.99 2.13 10.74
C HIS A 111 -11.57 1.46 9.43
N ALA A 112 -10.50 0.66 9.44
CA ALA A 112 -10.08 -0.10 8.26
C ALA A 112 -11.15 -1.07 7.78
N LYS A 113 -11.78 -1.83 8.68
CA LYS A 113 -12.89 -2.75 8.35
C LYS A 113 -14.07 -2.00 7.74
N ARG A 114 -14.43 -0.83 8.29
CA ARG A 114 -15.49 0.00 7.73
C ARG A 114 -15.17 0.44 6.30
N MET A 115 -13.95 0.93 6.05
CA MET A 115 -13.51 1.33 4.71
C MET A 115 -13.45 0.15 3.74
N LEU A 116 -12.95 -1.01 4.19
CA LEU A 116 -12.89 -2.23 3.38
C LEU A 116 -14.27 -2.80 3.02
N ALA A 117 -15.28 -2.51 3.82
CA ALA A 117 -16.66 -2.91 3.56
C ALA A 117 -17.47 -1.85 2.78
N ASP A 118 -16.93 -0.64 2.59
CA ASP A 118 -17.65 0.46 1.95
C ASP A 118 -17.60 0.34 0.41
N PRO A 119 -18.75 0.05 -0.25
CA PRO A 119 -18.80 -0.07 -1.70
C PRO A 119 -18.66 1.28 -2.42
N SER A 120 -18.67 2.40 -1.72
CA SER A 120 -18.43 3.71 -2.33
C SER A 120 -16.95 4.01 -2.54
N LEU A 121 -16.04 3.30 -1.85
CA LEU A 121 -14.61 3.46 -2.00
C LEU A 121 -14.08 2.58 -3.15
N ASN A 122 -13.35 3.19 -4.06
CA ASN A 122 -12.67 2.51 -5.15
C ASN A 122 -11.32 1.92 -4.71
N MET A 123 -10.70 2.54 -3.71
CA MET A 123 -9.40 2.12 -3.20
C MET A 123 -9.28 2.33 -1.69
N VAL A 124 -8.66 1.38 -1.01
CA VAL A 124 -8.25 1.50 0.39
C VAL A 124 -6.75 1.23 0.51
N LEU A 125 -6.02 2.17 1.12
CA LEU A 125 -4.60 2.03 1.43
C LEU A 125 -4.41 1.68 2.91
N LEU A 126 -3.78 0.55 3.20
CA LEU A 126 -3.41 0.08 4.54
C LEU A 126 -1.89 0.22 4.71
N ASP A 127 -1.45 1.42 5.13
CA ASP A 127 -0.04 1.75 5.25
C ASP A 127 0.55 1.18 6.55
N GLU A 128 1.64 0.40 6.40
CA GLU A 128 2.38 -0.29 7.48
C GLU A 128 1.58 -1.35 8.26
N ILE A 129 0.48 -1.88 7.71
CA ILE A 129 -0.33 -2.92 8.38
C ILE A 129 0.47 -4.21 8.60
N THR A 130 1.46 -4.51 7.77
CA THR A 130 2.23 -5.76 7.89
C THR A 130 2.94 -5.89 9.24
N TYR A 131 3.34 -4.76 9.85
CA TYR A 131 3.90 -4.76 11.21
C TYR A 131 2.88 -5.18 12.26
N MET A 132 1.61 -4.75 12.11
CA MET A 132 0.56 -5.09 13.07
C MET A 132 0.32 -6.59 13.11
N VAL A 133 0.42 -7.25 11.96
CA VAL A 133 0.34 -8.72 11.87
C VAL A 133 1.63 -9.38 12.36
N ALA A 134 2.80 -8.88 11.93
CA ALA A 134 4.09 -9.47 12.29
C ALA A 134 4.41 -9.42 13.81
N TYR A 135 3.89 -8.42 14.51
CA TYR A 135 4.05 -8.25 15.96
C TYR A 135 2.82 -8.69 16.77
N ASP A 136 1.87 -9.40 16.15
CA ASP A 136 0.66 -9.94 16.80
C ASP A 136 -0.21 -8.88 17.48
N TYR A 137 -0.27 -7.64 16.94
CA TYR A 137 -1.25 -6.63 17.34
C TYR A 137 -2.60 -6.84 16.66
N LEU A 138 -2.60 -7.41 15.44
CA LEU A 138 -3.78 -7.83 14.71
C LEU A 138 -3.72 -9.31 14.35
N PRO A 139 -4.81 -10.08 14.54
CA PRO A 139 -4.90 -11.44 14.06
C PRO A 139 -4.82 -11.48 12.53
N LEU A 140 -3.95 -12.33 11.98
CA LEU A 140 -3.79 -12.53 10.54
C LEU A 140 -5.13 -12.84 9.85
N GLU A 141 -5.91 -13.77 10.42
CA GLU A 141 -7.19 -14.20 9.87
C GLU A 141 -8.18 -13.05 9.70
N ALA A 142 -8.21 -12.10 10.64
CA ALA A 142 -9.07 -10.93 10.55
C ALA A 142 -8.71 -10.04 9.35
N VAL A 143 -7.41 -9.91 9.06
CA VAL A 143 -6.92 -9.15 7.90
C VAL A 143 -7.25 -9.90 6.60
N LEU A 144 -6.99 -11.21 6.53
CA LEU A 144 -7.30 -12.03 5.37
C LEU A 144 -8.79 -12.03 5.05
N ASP A 145 -9.63 -12.16 6.05
CA ASP A 145 -11.10 -12.15 5.88
C ASP A 145 -11.59 -10.79 5.36
N ALA A 146 -11.09 -9.70 5.92
CA ALA A 146 -11.46 -8.36 5.45
C ALA A 146 -11.02 -8.12 3.99
N LEU A 147 -9.83 -8.57 3.61
CA LEU A 147 -9.34 -8.48 2.24
C LEU A 147 -10.16 -9.33 1.26
N LYS A 148 -10.57 -10.54 1.66
CA LYS A 148 -11.36 -11.46 0.81
C LYS A 148 -12.80 -10.98 0.61
N ASN A 149 -13.40 -10.40 1.65
CA ASN A 149 -14.83 -10.02 1.66
C ASN A 149 -15.09 -8.57 1.21
N ARG A 150 -14.06 -7.85 0.76
CA ARG A 150 -14.22 -6.49 0.24
C ARG A 150 -15.10 -6.44 -1.02
N PRO A 151 -15.69 -5.30 -1.37
CA PRO A 151 -16.39 -5.11 -2.65
C PRO A 151 -15.51 -5.51 -3.83
N VAL A 152 -16.05 -6.22 -4.80
CA VAL A 152 -15.28 -6.83 -5.92
C VAL A 152 -14.50 -5.81 -6.75
N HIS A 153 -15.00 -4.58 -6.86
CA HIS A 153 -14.34 -3.49 -7.60
C HIS A 153 -13.30 -2.72 -6.78
N GLN A 154 -13.26 -2.92 -5.44
CA GLN A 154 -12.38 -2.16 -4.56
C GLN A 154 -10.95 -2.70 -4.63
N THR A 155 -10.00 -1.84 -4.99
CA THR A 155 -8.57 -2.13 -4.91
C THR A 155 -8.06 -1.87 -3.49
N VAL A 156 -7.21 -2.75 -2.99
CA VAL A 156 -6.56 -2.56 -1.69
C VAL A 156 -5.04 -2.56 -1.86
N ILE A 157 -4.38 -1.58 -1.25
CA ILE A 157 -2.92 -1.52 -1.21
C ILE A 157 -2.47 -1.78 0.23
N VAL A 158 -1.56 -2.72 0.38
CA VAL A 158 -0.94 -3.12 1.65
C VAL A 158 0.54 -2.74 1.61
N THR A 159 1.03 -2.04 2.63
CA THR A 159 2.46 -1.76 2.73
C THR A 159 3.06 -2.24 4.05
N GLY A 160 4.36 -2.42 4.04
CA GLY A 160 5.20 -2.65 5.22
C GLY A 160 6.26 -3.73 5.00
N ARG A 161 7.15 -3.88 5.99
CA ARG A 161 8.19 -4.93 5.98
C ARG A 161 7.63 -6.24 6.51
N GLY A 162 8.28 -7.35 6.16
CA GLY A 162 7.94 -8.66 6.75
C GLY A 162 6.50 -9.11 6.50
N CYS A 163 5.95 -8.83 5.32
CA CYS A 163 4.58 -9.21 4.98
C CYS A 163 4.38 -10.72 5.11
N HIS A 164 3.32 -11.13 5.80
CA HIS A 164 3.00 -12.54 6.01
C HIS A 164 2.74 -13.25 4.68
N ARG A 165 3.19 -14.50 4.57
CA ARG A 165 3.08 -15.31 3.35
C ARG A 165 1.66 -15.40 2.83
N ASP A 166 0.68 -15.59 3.69
CA ASP A 166 -0.73 -15.76 3.27
C ASP A 166 -1.32 -14.48 2.69
N ILE A 167 -0.83 -13.29 3.14
CA ILE A 167 -1.20 -12.01 2.50
C ILE A 167 -0.56 -11.90 1.11
N LEU A 168 0.70 -12.35 0.97
CA LEU A 168 1.38 -12.39 -0.33
C LEU A 168 0.70 -13.35 -1.32
N GLU A 169 0.24 -14.51 -0.86
CA GLU A 169 -0.48 -15.49 -1.67
C GLU A 169 -1.87 -15.01 -2.09
N LEU A 170 -2.54 -14.21 -1.25
CA LEU A 170 -3.83 -13.60 -1.57
C LEU A 170 -3.69 -12.45 -2.58
N ALA A 171 -2.54 -11.78 -2.61
CA ALA A 171 -2.33 -10.59 -3.42
C ALA A 171 -2.26 -10.89 -4.93
N ASP A 172 -2.84 -10.00 -5.74
CA ASP A 172 -2.76 -10.05 -7.20
C ASP A 172 -1.43 -9.48 -7.73
N THR A 173 -0.82 -8.55 -6.97
CA THR A 173 0.46 -7.93 -7.33
C THR A 173 1.31 -7.76 -6.08
N VAL A 174 2.55 -8.24 -6.14
CA VAL A 174 3.54 -8.08 -5.09
C VAL A 174 4.79 -7.43 -5.65
N SER A 175 5.24 -6.34 -5.02
CA SER A 175 6.51 -5.69 -5.35
C SER A 175 7.39 -5.65 -4.09
N GLU A 176 8.59 -6.21 -4.20
CA GLU A 176 9.59 -6.17 -3.13
C GLU A 176 10.61 -5.06 -3.39
N LEU A 177 10.70 -4.10 -2.48
CA LEU A 177 11.71 -3.03 -2.53
C LEU A 177 12.95 -3.45 -1.74
N ARG A 178 14.09 -3.50 -2.42
CA ARG A 178 15.38 -3.91 -1.83
C ARG A 178 16.27 -2.70 -1.54
N PRO A 179 16.94 -2.63 -0.39
CA PRO A 179 17.87 -1.57 -0.08
C PRO A 179 19.22 -1.85 -0.77
N VAL A 180 19.38 -1.34 -1.99
CA VAL A 180 20.69 -1.41 -2.68
C VAL A 180 21.67 -0.43 -2.05
N LYS A 181 21.19 0.76 -1.66
CA LYS A 181 21.92 1.81 -0.95
C LYS A 181 20.91 2.71 -0.24
N HIS A 182 21.20 3.14 0.97
CA HIS A 182 20.32 4.03 1.72
C HIS A 182 21.07 5.23 2.30
N ALA A 183 20.47 6.42 2.21
CA ALA A 183 21.08 7.67 2.70
C ALA A 183 21.33 7.64 4.23
N PHE A 184 20.45 6.98 4.98
CA PHE A 184 20.58 6.80 6.42
C PHE A 184 21.87 6.05 6.80
N ASP A 185 22.23 5.01 6.03
CA ASP A 185 23.48 4.23 6.25
C ASP A 185 24.73 5.08 6.01
N ALA A 186 24.61 6.18 5.25
CA ALA A 186 25.65 7.18 5.05
C ALA A 186 25.59 8.33 6.06
N GLY A 187 24.78 8.23 7.13
CA GLY A 187 24.65 9.25 8.17
C GLY A 187 23.84 10.48 7.75
N ILE A 188 23.08 10.42 6.65
CA ILE A 188 22.24 11.52 6.18
C ILE A 188 20.91 11.50 6.95
N LYS A 189 20.57 12.65 7.54
CA LYS A 189 19.31 12.81 8.29
C LYS A 189 18.08 12.72 7.37
N ALA A 190 16.94 12.32 7.96
CA ALA A 190 15.64 12.39 7.31
C ALA A 190 15.30 13.80 6.85
N GLN A 191 14.68 13.94 5.69
CA GLN A 191 14.41 15.21 5.02
C GLN A 191 12.93 15.40 4.72
N ILE A 192 12.44 16.64 4.94
CA ILE A 192 11.09 17.04 4.54
C ILE A 192 10.93 16.87 3.02
N GLY A 193 9.82 16.28 2.60
CA GLY A 193 9.51 16.03 1.19
C GLY A 193 10.21 14.80 0.59
N ILE A 194 11.09 14.13 1.36
CA ILE A 194 11.75 12.87 0.96
C ILE A 194 11.35 11.73 1.90
N ASP A 195 11.33 11.98 3.20
CA ASP A 195 11.07 10.98 4.22
C ASP A 195 9.73 11.20 4.95
N TYR A 196 9.26 12.44 4.96
CA TYR A 196 7.97 12.84 5.56
C TYR A 196 7.41 14.13 4.93
#